data_d75dcd35f25f6491c3c71fef9425623a
#
_entry.id   d75dcd35f25f6491c3c71fef9425623a
#
_cell.length_a   1.000
_cell.length_b   1.000
_cell.length_c   1.000
_cell.angle_alpha   90.00
_cell.angle_beta   90.00
_cell.angle_gamma   90.00
#
_symmetry.space_group_name_H-M   'P 1'
#
loop_
_entity.id
_entity.type
_entity.pdbx_description
1 polymer ?
#
loop_
_entity_poly.entity_id
_entity_poly.type
_entity_poly.pdbx_seq_one_letter_code
_entity_poly.pdbx_strand_id
1 'polypeptide(L)'
;MHILLFIFYSFVGGYALTRIPFFRNSGIKPAVLLVLLGLRVAAGCLHNVIAYRYYPNHGDIWLFFNHSFNTRRELFTDFHTFWADNSAWADLPHNLIEWMHLIFNFLSFDNLYINTLLFSFLTFAGAIALFRVFVSRFPNDPLSAFCVLLLPSILFWTACIHTEGILYTILGFFFFILNRLLAGGGSIRRVLLCLFLYALAVFFRPAILVGLLPATLFWIGAEGSHRRRRFLLLTGAATLLLLLLIPHLSSLLLQHLSARQQEFQALAGNSRIYLPALDSTWSGLGRVLPWALLNGFFQPLPGSGGQTIYWAFAAELLLIWAIIAIALMKWVFSHQKGPLPWLTPGANFGFSCLLFSILGMLLIGYIIPFVGSIIRYRSLYLPFLVAPFLHVLRQRGLPSNLNSWLKRKFLKS
;
A
#
# COMPACT_ATOMS: atom_id res chain seq x y z
N MET A 1 15.93 -25.82 -17.52
CA MET A 1 16.66 -25.20 -16.40
C MET A 1 15.75 -24.32 -15.55
N HIS A 2 15.09 -23.30 -16.09
CA HIS A 2 14.29 -22.33 -15.32
C HIS A 2 13.13 -22.92 -14.50
N ILE A 3 12.44 -23.94 -15.05
CA ILE A 3 11.34 -24.61 -14.30
C ILE A 3 11.89 -25.30 -13.05
N LEU A 4 12.97 -26.03 -13.16
CA LEU A 4 13.61 -26.70 -12.01
C LEU A 4 14.09 -25.69 -10.97
N LEU A 5 14.65 -24.57 -11.42
CA LEU A 5 15.11 -23.50 -10.55
C LEU A 5 13.94 -22.80 -9.84
N PHE A 6 12.82 -22.57 -10.55
CA PHE A 6 11.60 -22.03 -9.96
C PHE A 6 11.04 -22.94 -8.86
N ILE A 7 10.99 -24.25 -9.14
CA ILE A 7 10.56 -25.26 -8.15
C ILE A 7 11.50 -25.27 -6.95
N PHE A 8 12.80 -25.27 -7.19
CA PHE A 8 13.82 -25.22 -6.13
C PHE A 8 13.65 -24.01 -5.21
N TYR A 9 13.57 -22.81 -5.77
CA TYR A 9 13.38 -21.59 -4.96
C TYR A 9 12.02 -21.55 -4.28
N SER A 10 10.96 -22.09 -4.90
CA SER A 10 9.66 -22.24 -4.25
C SER A 10 9.73 -23.14 -3.02
N PHE A 11 10.47 -24.25 -3.12
CA PHE A 11 10.69 -25.18 -2.01
C PHE A 11 11.54 -24.53 -0.90
N VAL A 12 12.67 -23.92 -1.26
CA VAL A 12 13.57 -23.24 -0.30
C VAL A 12 12.83 -22.10 0.41
N GLY A 13 12.11 -21.25 -0.34
CA GLY A 13 11.33 -20.17 0.22
C GLY A 13 10.21 -20.68 1.13
N GLY A 14 9.47 -21.70 0.70
CA GLY A 14 8.44 -22.37 1.51
C GLY A 14 9.00 -22.96 2.80
N TYR A 15 10.13 -23.66 2.71
CA TYR A 15 10.83 -24.19 3.90
C TYR A 15 11.27 -23.07 4.85
N ALA A 16 11.86 -22.00 4.32
CA ALA A 16 12.30 -20.85 5.10
C ALA A 16 11.12 -20.19 5.85
N LEU A 17 9.94 -20.03 5.21
CA LEU A 17 8.74 -19.51 5.87
C LEU A 17 8.34 -20.32 7.11
N THR A 18 8.49 -21.63 7.07
CA THR A 18 8.14 -22.50 8.21
C THR A 18 9.16 -22.46 9.32
N ARG A 19 10.42 -22.08 9.05
CA ARG A 19 11.55 -22.09 9.99
C ARG A 19 11.88 -20.74 10.58
N ILE A 20 11.78 -19.67 9.79
CA ILE A 20 12.11 -18.31 10.25
C ILE A 20 11.14 -17.90 11.37
N PRO A 21 11.64 -17.50 12.57
CA PRO A 21 10.80 -17.17 13.72
C PRO A 21 9.80 -16.03 13.43
N PHE A 22 10.18 -15.09 12.56
CA PHE A 22 9.31 -13.99 12.19
C PHE A 22 7.98 -14.44 11.58
N PHE A 23 8.03 -15.39 10.63
CA PHE A 23 6.83 -15.97 10.01
C PHE A 23 6.14 -16.99 10.92
N ARG A 24 6.92 -17.84 11.56
CA ARG A 24 6.39 -18.85 12.48
C ARG A 24 5.56 -18.25 13.61
N ASN A 25 5.97 -17.08 14.10
CA ASN A 25 5.31 -16.36 15.19
C ASN A 25 4.28 -15.33 14.69
N SER A 26 3.85 -15.42 13.43
CA SER A 26 2.78 -14.56 12.89
C SER A 26 1.39 -14.89 13.42
N GLY A 27 1.22 -16.06 14.03
CA GLY A 27 -0.09 -16.58 14.42
C GLY A 27 -0.81 -17.36 13.30
N ILE A 28 -0.29 -17.35 12.06
CA ILE A 28 -0.86 -18.08 10.92
C ILE A 28 -0.33 -19.52 10.92
N LYS A 29 -1.18 -20.48 10.54
CA LYS A 29 -0.73 -21.87 10.38
C LYS A 29 0.26 -22.00 9.23
N PRO A 30 1.30 -22.88 9.33
CA PRO A 30 2.32 -23.01 8.29
C PRO A 30 1.75 -23.32 6.89
N ALA A 31 0.79 -24.25 6.79
CA ALA A 31 0.14 -24.57 5.52
C ALA A 31 -0.56 -23.34 4.89
N VAL A 32 -1.20 -22.50 5.71
CA VAL A 32 -1.84 -21.28 5.25
C VAL A 32 -0.82 -20.24 4.77
N LEU A 33 0.32 -20.10 5.47
CA LEU A 33 1.42 -19.24 5.02
C LEU A 33 1.93 -19.65 3.64
N LEU A 34 2.08 -20.95 3.38
CA LEU A 34 2.49 -21.46 2.08
C LEU A 34 1.46 -21.17 0.98
N VAL A 35 0.18 -21.35 1.27
CA VAL A 35 -0.90 -21.00 0.35
C VAL A 35 -0.92 -19.50 0.05
N LEU A 36 -0.78 -18.65 1.07
CA LEU A 36 -0.75 -17.18 0.88
C LEU A 36 0.45 -16.73 0.05
N LEU A 37 1.63 -17.33 0.28
CA LEU A 37 2.79 -17.07 -0.57
C LEU A 37 2.54 -17.55 -2.00
N GLY A 38 1.99 -18.76 -2.18
CA GLY A 38 1.67 -19.31 -3.49
C GLY A 38 0.69 -18.42 -4.27
N LEU A 39 -0.37 -17.93 -3.61
CA LEU A 39 -1.32 -16.96 -4.21
C LEU A 39 -0.62 -15.66 -4.62
N ARG A 40 0.29 -15.16 -3.78
CA ARG A 40 1.05 -13.95 -4.07
C ARG A 40 1.96 -14.15 -5.29
N VAL A 41 2.72 -15.24 -5.35
CA VAL A 41 3.58 -15.57 -6.49
C VAL A 41 2.75 -15.75 -7.76
N ALA A 42 1.62 -16.46 -7.67
CA ALA A 42 0.72 -16.64 -8.81
C ALA A 42 0.17 -15.30 -9.33
N ALA A 43 -0.22 -14.39 -8.43
CA ALA A 43 -0.68 -13.05 -8.80
C ALA A 43 0.42 -12.22 -9.46
N GLY A 44 1.66 -12.29 -8.97
CA GLY A 44 2.81 -11.61 -9.59
C GLY A 44 3.14 -12.18 -10.98
N CYS A 45 3.12 -13.51 -11.14
CA CYS A 45 3.30 -14.14 -12.45
C CYS A 45 2.17 -13.77 -13.41
N LEU A 46 0.92 -13.73 -12.94
CA LEU A 46 -0.22 -13.28 -13.73
C LEU A 46 -0.07 -11.82 -14.16
N HIS A 47 0.41 -10.96 -13.27
CA HIS A 47 0.70 -9.56 -13.61
C HIS A 47 1.72 -9.47 -14.76
N ASN A 48 2.82 -10.24 -14.72
CA ASN A 48 3.82 -10.25 -15.78
C ASN A 48 3.24 -10.67 -17.14
N VAL A 49 2.36 -11.69 -17.14
CA VAL A 49 1.69 -12.16 -18.36
C VAL A 49 0.73 -11.09 -18.90
N ILE A 50 -0.04 -10.44 -18.02
CA ILE A 50 -0.98 -9.39 -18.40
C ILE A 50 -0.22 -8.17 -18.91
N ALA A 51 0.85 -7.76 -18.24
CA ALA A 51 1.69 -6.65 -18.67
C ALA A 51 2.28 -6.90 -20.07
N TYR A 52 2.79 -8.09 -20.30
CA TYR A 52 3.34 -8.47 -21.61
C TYR A 52 2.30 -8.41 -22.74
N ARG A 53 1.05 -8.84 -22.47
CA ARG A 53 0.02 -8.96 -23.51
C ARG A 53 -0.76 -7.68 -23.77
N TYR A 54 -1.00 -6.88 -22.74
CA TYR A 54 -2.01 -5.82 -22.79
C TYR A 54 -1.45 -4.41 -22.56
N TYR A 55 -0.23 -4.26 -22.02
CA TYR A 55 0.32 -2.94 -21.78
C TYR A 55 1.24 -2.50 -22.92
N PRO A 56 1.21 -1.21 -23.31
CA PRO A 56 2.18 -0.66 -24.25
C PRO A 56 3.60 -0.94 -23.76
N ASN A 57 4.48 -1.33 -24.68
CA ASN A 57 5.88 -1.69 -24.38
C ASN A 57 6.03 -2.71 -23.23
N HIS A 58 5.02 -3.58 -23.07
CA HIS A 58 4.94 -4.61 -22.03
C HIS A 58 4.92 -4.08 -20.59
N GLY A 59 4.69 -2.76 -20.39
CA GLY A 59 4.62 -2.09 -19.09
C GLY A 59 5.94 -1.94 -18.37
N ASP A 60 5.90 -1.20 -17.26
CA ASP A 60 7.10 -0.82 -16.49
C ASP A 60 7.95 -2.02 -16.05
N ILE A 61 7.31 -3.15 -15.68
CA ILE A 61 8.03 -4.32 -15.17
C ILE A 61 8.97 -4.96 -16.21
N TRP A 62 8.50 -5.06 -17.46
CA TRP A 62 9.33 -5.57 -18.55
C TRP A 62 10.37 -4.55 -18.98
N LEU A 63 10.04 -3.26 -18.90
CA LEU A 63 10.96 -2.17 -19.17
C LEU A 63 12.15 -2.24 -18.20
N PHE A 64 11.91 -2.25 -16.90
CA PHE A 64 12.97 -2.37 -15.87
C PHE A 64 13.77 -3.66 -15.98
N PHE A 65 13.08 -4.78 -16.27
CA PHE A 65 13.75 -6.05 -16.48
C PHE A 65 14.71 -5.99 -17.66
N ASN A 66 14.27 -5.44 -18.81
CA ASN A 66 15.11 -5.32 -20.01
C ASN A 66 16.25 -4.31 -19.82
N HIS A 67 15.99 -3.18 -19.17
CA HIS A 67 17.03 -2.18 -18.86
C HIS A 67 18.10 -2.76 -17.93
N SER A 68 17.75 -3.62 -17.00
CA SER A 68 18.71 -4.24 -16.09
C SER A 68 19.84 -5.02 -16.79
N PHE A 69 19.66 -5.44 -18.06
CA PHE A 69 20.72 -6.05 -18.86
C PHE A 69 21.75 -5.03 -19.31
N ASN A 70 21.32 -3.82 -19.71
CA ASN A 70 22.23 -2.73 -20.07
C ASN A 70 22.99 -2.27 -18.84
N THR A 71 22.27 -2.02 -17.74
CA THR A 71 22.84 -1.65 -16.44
C THR A 71 23.87 -2.67 -15.95
N ARG A 72 23.62 -3.98 -16.15
CA ARG A 72 24.59 -5.04 -15.85
C ARG A 72 25.82 -4.97 -16.76
N ARG A 73 25.62 -4.74 -18.05
CA ARG A 73 26.73 -4.60 -18.98
C ARG A 73 27.62 -3.41 -18.59
N GLU A 74 27.04 -2.25 -18.37
CA GLU A 74 27.75 -1.03 -17.95
C GLU A 74 28.53 -1.25 -16.65
N LEU A 75 27.92 -1.87 -15.65
CA LEU A 75 28.55 -2.18 -14.37
C LEU A 75 29.88 -2.95 -14.54
N PHE A 76 29.95 -3.88 -15.52
CA PHE A 76 31.12 -4.74 -15.72
C PHE A 76 32.08 -4.25 -16.82
N THR A 77 31.64 -3.39 -17.74
CA THR A 77 32.47 -2.93 -18.85
C THR A 77 32.89 -1.47 -18.70
N ASP A 78 32.06 -0.63 -18.11
CA ASP A 78 32.30 0.80 -17.92
C ASP A 78 31.63 1.33 -16.67
N PHE A 79 32.29 1.13 -15.53
CA PHE A 79 31.77 1.55 -14.22
C PHE A 79 31.57 3.07 -14.12
N HIS A 80 32.34 3.87 -14.89
CA HIS A 80 32.18 5.32 -14.87
C HIS A 80 30.83 5.73 -15.49
N THR A 81 30.50 5.18 -16.65
CA THR A 81 29.19 5.39 -17.32
C THR A 81 28.08 4.85 -16.44
N PHE A 82 28.19 3.63 -15.89
CA PHE A 82 27.23 3.08 -14.94
C PHE A 82 26.94 4.06 -13.79
N TRP A 83 27.99 4.63 -13.18
CA TRP A 83 27.82 5.55 -12.06
C TRP A 83 27.18 6.88 -12.49
N ALA A 84 27.62 7.44 -13.62
CA ALA A 84 27.09 8.69 -14.16
C ALA A 84 25.58 8.59 -14.44
N ASP A 85 25.15 7.50 -15.10
CA ASP A 85 23.77 7.30 -15.52
C ASP A 85 22.84 6.92 -14.34
N ASN A 86 23.38 6.29 -13.31
CA ASN A 86 22.60 5.74 -12.20
C ASN A 86 22.71 6.53 -10.87
N SER A 87 23.54 7.58 -10.78
CA SER A 87 23.74 8.34 -9.55
C SER A 87 22.81 9.54 -9.40
N ALA A 88 22.04 9.89 -10.44
CA ALA A 88 21.10 11.00 -10.39
C ALA A 88 20.05 10.78 -9.30
N TRP A 89 20.02 11.67 -8.30
CA TRP A 89 19.18 11.54 -7.12
C TRP A 89 17.68 11.50 -7.45
N ALA A 90 17.27 12.18 -8.52
CA ALA A 90 15.88 12.21 -8.96
C ALA A 90 15.40 10.84 -9.50
N ASP A 91 16.29 10.08 -10.14
CA ASP A 91 15.97 8.81 -10.77
C ASP A 91 16.26 7.60 -9.87
N LEU A 92 16.92 7.82 -8.75
CA LEU A 92 17.38 6.76 -7.85
C LEU A 92 16.26 5.77 -7.43
N PRO A 93 15.00 6.18 -7.15
CA PRO A 93 13.95 5.22 -6.87
C PRO A 93 13.64 4.25 -8.02
N HIS A 94 13.78 4.69 -9.29
CA HIS A 94 13.62 3.85 -10.47
C HIS A 94 14.84 2.96 -10.66
N ASN A 95 16.04 3.51 -10.54
CA ASN A 95 17.30 2.79 -10.67
C ASN A 95 17.41 1.66 -9.64
N LEU A 96 16.93 1.86 -8.42
CA LEU A 96 16.88 0.81 -7.40
C LEU A 96 16.02 -0.39 -7.82
N ILE A 97 14.96 -0.20 -8.61
CA ILE A 97 14.15 -1.29 -9.15
C ILE A 97 14.95 -2.06 -10.21
N GLU A 98 15.65 -1.36 -11.09
CA GLU A 98 16.53 -1.99 -12.08
C GLU A 98 17.66 -2.75 -11.41
N TRP A 99 18.28 -2.20 -10.37
CA TRP A 99 19.31 -2.89 -9.58
C TRP A 99 18.78 -4.13 -8.87
N MET A 100 17.52 -4.10 -8.41
CA MET A 100 16.90 -5.32 -7.88
C MET A 100 16.75 -6.40 -8.94
N HIS A 101 16.33 -6.04 -10.16
CA HIS A 101 16.32 -6.97 -11.29
C HIS A 101 17.73 -7.48 -11.61
N LEU A 102 18.72 -6.59 -11.64
CA LEU A 102 20.12 -6.95 -11.87
C LEU A 102 20.58 -8.00 -10.85
N ILE A 103 20.36 -7.78 -9.55
CA ILE A 103 20.75 -8.72 -8.50
C ILE A 103 20.00 -10.06 -8.66
N PHE A 104 18.69 -10.01 -8.90
CA PHE A 104 17.91 -11.23 -9.06
C PHE A 104 18.25 -11.99 -10.35
N ASN A 105 18.66 -11.31 -11.41
CA ASN A 105 19.10 -11.94 -12.67
C ASN A 105 20.29 -12.87 -12.47
N PHE A 106 21.21 -12.58 -11.54
CA PHE A 106 22.28 -13.52 -11.19
C PHE A 106 21.74 -14.81 -10.55
N LEU A 107 20.65 -14.73 -9.79
CA LEU A 107 20.04 -15.88 -9.10
C LEU A 107 19.07 -16.64 -10.02
N SER A 108 18.44 -15.94 -10.93
CA SER A 108 17.38 -16.48 -11.78
C SER A 108 17.86 -16.93 -13.17
N PHE A 109 19.12 -16.63 -13.51
CA PHE A 109 19.64 -16.77 -14.88
C PHE A 109 18.76 -16.04 -15.90
N ASP A 110 18.52 -14.74 -15.63
CA ASP A 110 17.77 -13.84 -16.49
C ASP A 110 16.31 -14.28 -16.72
N ASN A 111 15.64 -14.72 -15.67
CA ASN A 111 14.23 -15.13 -15.75
C ASN A 111 13.33 -14.25 -14.89
N LEU A 112 12.46 -13.45 -15.52
CA LEU A 112 11.54 -12.54 -14.84
C LEU A 112 10.59 -13.23 -13.85
N TYR A 113 10.12 -14.43 -14.15
CA TYR A 113 9.19 -15.17 -13.26
C TYR A 113 9.89 -15.63 -11.98
N ILE A 114 11.16 -16.02 -12.08
CA ILE A 114 11.98 -16.35 -10.90
C ILE A 114 12.30 -15.08 -10.10
N ASN A 115 12.61 -13.97 -10.78
CA ASN A 115 12.78 -12.68 -10.12
C ASN A 115 11.50 -12.29 -9.32
N THR A 116 10.34 -12.51 -9.92
CA THR A 116 9.03 -12.27 -9.26
C THR A 116 8.81 -13.17 -8.06
N LEU A 117 9.22 -14.43 -8.13
CA LEU A 117 9.17 -15.35 -6.98
C LEU A 117 10.04 -14.84 -5.83
N LEU A 118 11.29 -14.49 -6.09
CA LEU A 118 12.24 -13.98 -5.09
C LEU A 118 11.73 -12.67 -4.47
N PHE A 119 11.23 -11.76 -5.30
CA PHE A 119 10.65 -10.51 -4.84
C PHE A 119 9.37 -10.72 -4.02
N SER A 120 8.49 -11.62 -4.46
CA SER A 120 7.27 -11.98 -3.72
C SER A 120 7.60 -12.52 -2.33
N PHE A 121 8.66 -13.33 -2.19
CA PHE A 121 9.12 -13.82 -0.90
C PHE A 121 9.60 -12.67 0.01
N LEU A 122 10.39 -11.74 -0.54
CA LEU A 122 10.88 -10.58 0.19
C LEU A 122 9.72 -9.68 0.67
N THR A 123 8.81 -9.34 -0.24
CA THR A 123 7.69 -8.44 0.06
C THR A 123 6.58 -9.08 0.89
N PHE A 124 6.52 -10.40 0.92
CA PHE A 124 5.63 -11.14 1.83
C PHE A 124 5.98 -10.88 3.30
N ALA A 125 7.25 -10.65 3.62
CA ALA A 125 7.66 -10.29 4.99
C ALA A 125 7.00 -8.96 5.44
N GLY A 126 6.95 -7.95 4.57
CA GLY A 126 6.25 -6.69 4.86
C GLY A 126 4.74 -6.88 5.05
N ALA A 127 4.12 -7.70 4.20
CA ALA A 127 2.70 -8.04 4.31
C ALA A 127 2.37 -8.75 5.63
N ILE A 128 3.22 -9.71 6.06
CA ILE A 128 3.10 -10.39 7.36
C ILE A 128 3.37 -9.43 8.53
N ALA A 129 4.30 -8.48 8.39
CA ALA A 129 4.51 -7.45 9.41
C ALA A 129 3.23 -6.63 9.62
N LEU A 130 2.60 -6.18 8.54
CA LEU A 130 1.34 -5.44 8.59
C LEU A 130 0.19 -6.29 9.15
N PHE A 131 0.07 -7.55 8.71
CA PHE A 131 -0.89 -8.50 9.26
C PHE A 131 -0.81 -8.59 10.79
N ARG A 132 0.40 -8.70 11.34
CA ARG A 132 0.62 -8.77 12.79
C ARG A 132 0.17 -7.51 13.52
N VAL A 133 0.31 -6.33 12.91
CA VAL A 133 -0.23 -5.08 13.45
C VAL A 133 -1.75 -5.14 13.50
N PHE A 134 -2.39 -5.54 12.40
CA PHE A 134 -3.85 -5.59 12.32
C PHE A 134 -4.44 -6.61 13.31
N VAL A 135 -3.83 -7.79 13.45
CA VAL A 135 -4.23 -8.76 14.48
C VAL A 135 -4.15 -8.19 15.89
N SER A 136 -3.08 -7.42 16.18
CA SER A 136 -2.90 -6.83 17.51
C SER A 136 -3.86 -5.67 17.80
N ARG A 137 -4.24 -4.93 16.76
CA ARG A 137 -5.07 -3.71 16.87
C ARG A 137 -6.56 -3.94 16.63
N PHE A 138 -6.91 -4.98 15.91
CA PHE A 138 -8.28 -5.47 15.73
C PHE A 138 -8.42 -6.86 16.39
N PRO A 139 -8.44 -6.92 17.72
CA PRO A 139 -8.39 -8.18 18.45
C PRO A 139 -9.62 -9.03 18.13
N ASN A 140 -9.38 -10.32 18.01
CA ASN A 140 -10.43 -11.29 17.68
C ASN A 140 -11.08 -11.12 16.30
N ASP A 141 -10.45 -10.40 15.40
CA ASP A 141 -10.96 -10.14 14.05
C ASP A 141 -9.95 -10.54 12.97
N PRO A 142 -9.90 -11.84 12.62
CA PRO A 142 -9.01 -12.31 11.58
C PRO A 142 -9.37 -11.74 10.20
N LEU A 143 -10.64 -11.43 9.92
CA LEU A 143 -11.07 -10.92 8.63
C LEU A 143 -10.45 -9.56 8.33
N SER A 144 -10.49 -8.64 9.30
CA SER A 144 -9.82 -7.32 9.18
C SER A 144 -8.30 -7.46 9.02
N ALA A 145 -7.69 -8.48 9.62
CA ALA A 145 -6.27 -8.72 9.45
C ALA A 145 -5.93 -9.35 8.09
N PHE A 146 -6.76 -10.29 7.60
CA PHE A 146 -6.51 -10.94 6.31
C PHE A 146 -6.70 -10.02 5.10
N CYS A 147 -7.40 -8.88 5.21
CA CYS A 147 -7.53 -7.96 4.09
C CYS A 147 -6.17 -7.41 3.60
N VAL A 148 -5.16 -7.29 4.48
CA VAL A 148 -3.80 -6.88 4.09
C VAL A 148 -3.06 -7.92 3.23
N LEU A 149 -3.55 -9.16 3.18
CA LEU A 149 -2.92 -10.26 2.46
C LEU A 149 -3.70 -10.70 1.21
N LEU A 150 -5.02 -10.49 1.19
CA LEU A 150 -5.91 -11.15 0.24
C LEU A 150 -6.67 -10.21 -0.71
N LEU A 151 -6.60 -8.88 -0.52
CA LEU A 151 -7.21 -7.97 -1.48
C LEU A 151 -6.58 -8.18 -2.87
N PRO A 152 -7.38 -8.41 -3.94
CA PRO A 152 -6.88 -8.68 -5.28
C PRO A 152 -5.90 -7.62 -5.80
N SER A 153 -6.21 -6.34 -5.58
CA SER A 153 -5.31 -5.23 -5.96
C SER A 153 -3.96 -5.28 -5.23
N ILE A 154 -3.94 -5.65 -3.93
CA ILE A 154 -2.70 -5.84 -3.17
C ILE A 154 -1.89 -6.99 -3.76
N LEU A 155 -2.51 -8.14 -3.94
CA LEU A 155 -1.83 -9.31 -4.51
C LEU A 155 -1.25 -9.00 -5.89
N PHE A 156 -2.01 -8.32 -6.74
CA PHE A 156 -1.62 -8.04 -8.12
C PHE A 156 -0.47 -7.02 -8.21
N TRP A 157 -0.59 -5.88 -7.50
CA TRP A 157 0.36 -4.78 -7.66
C TRP A 157 1.59 -4.85 -6.76
N THR A 158 1.54 -5.61 -5.66
CA THR A 158 2.67 -5.67 -4.71
C THR A 158 3.48 -6.97 -4.79
N ALA A 159 3.08 -7.92 -5.63
CA ALA A 159 3.77 -9.20 -5.80
C ALA A 159 4.83 -9.20 -6.91
N CYS A 160 4.74 -8.29 -7.87
CA CYS A 160 5.72 -8.09 -8.93
C CYS A 160 6.73 -6.99 -8.55
N ILE A 161 7.88 -6.95 -9.22
CA ILE A 161 8.96 -6.00 -8.92
C ILE A 161 8.53 -4.60 -9.38
N HIS A 162 7.93 -3.90 -8.46
CA HIS A 162 7.40 -2.54 -8.62
C HIS A 162 7.59 -1.74 -7.34
N THR A 163 7.57 -0.43 -7.47
CA THR A 163 7.61 0.51 -6.33
C THR A 163 6.56 0.19 -5.27
N GLU A 164 5.35 -0.26 -5.69
CA GLU A 164 4.25 -0.62 -4.78
C GLU A 164 4.62 -1.78 -3.85
N GLY A 165 5.31 -2.80 -4.36
CA GLY A 165 5.76 -3.93 -3.53
C GLY A 165 6.78 -3.50 -2.48
N ILE A 166 7.72 -2.64 -2.87
CA ILE A 166 8.73 -2.07 -1.97
C ILE A 166 8.05 -1.21 -0.91
N LEU A 167 7.20 -0.27 -1.32
CA LEU A 167 6.47 0.62 -0.41
C LEU A 167 5.58 -0.15 0.55
N TYR A 168 4.87 -1.16 0.07
CA TYR A 168 4.04 -2.00 0.93
C TYR A 168 4.86 -2.71 2.00
N THR A 169 6.06 -3.14 1.64
CA THR A 169 7.01 -3.76 2.57
C THR A 169 7.52 -2.77 3.60
N ILE A 170 7.93 -1.59 3.16
CA ILE A 170 8.39 -0.51 4.03
C ILE A 170 7.29 -0.09 5.01
N LEU A 171 6.07 0.13 4.52
CA LEU A 171 4.91 0.46 5.35
C LEU A 171 4.59 -0.65 6.35
N GLY A 172 4.64 -1.91 5.91
CA GLY A 172 4.42 -3.05 6.78
C GLY A 172 5.37 -3.07 7.97
N PHE A 173 6.67 -2.92 7.73
CA PHE A 173 7.66 -2.85 8.80
C PHE A 173 7.58 -1.55 9.60
N PHE A 174 7.31 -0.41 8.97
CA PHE A 174 7.09 0.86 9.66
C PHE A 174 5.97 0.75 10.70
N PHE A 175 4.77 0.34 10.29
CA PHE A 175 3.65 0.16 11.21
C PHE A 175 3.94 -0.90 12.27
N PHE A 176 4.67 -1.95 11.93
CA PHE A 176 5.05 -3.00 12.87
C PHE A 176 6.00 -2.49 13.97
N ILE A 177 7.03 -1.72 13.61
CA ILE A 177 7.97 -1.13 14.57
C ILE A 177 7.28 -0.05 15.40
N LEU A 178 6.49 0.82 14.78
CA LEU A 178 5.71 1.85 15.45
C LEU A 178 4.74 1.23 16.48
N ASN A 179 4.02 0.16 16.08
CA ASN A 179 3.14 -0.57 16.99
C ASN A 179 3.87 -1.11 18.22
N ARG A 180 5.09 -1.61 18.04
CA ARG A 180 5.94 -2.07 19.16
C ARG A 180 6.43 -0.94 20.05
N LEU A 181 6.74 0.22 19.49
CA LEU A 181 7.10 1.41 20.25
C LEU A 181 5.94 1.87 21.13
N LEU A 182 4.74 1.95 20.55
CA LEU A 182 3.53 2.39 21.26
C LEU A 182 3.07 1.39 22.34
N ALA A 183 3.41 0.11 22.19
CA ALA A 183 3.12 -0.92 23.22
C ALA A 183 4.15 -0.91 24.39
N GLY A 184 4.94 0.14 24.55
CA GLY A 184 5.90 0.29 25.65
C GLY A 184 7.29 -0.32 25.39
N GLY A 185 7.55 -0.78 24.17
CA GLY A 185 8.86 -1.33 23.78
C GLY A 185 9.89 -0.25 23.42
N GLY A 186 10.00 0.85 24.21
CA GLY A 186 10.90 1.96 23.95
C GLY A 186 12.37 1.54 23.84
N SER A 187 12.98 1.70 22.65
CA SER A 187 14.40 1.50 22.40
C SER A 187 14.83 2.49 21.32
N ILE A 188 15.94 3.16 21.54
CA ILE A 188 16.50 4.11 20.58
C ILE A 188 16.69 3.46 19.20
N ARG A 189 17.12 2.20 19.14
CA ARG A 189 17.30 1.45 17.91
C ARG A 189 15.98 1.32 17.13
N ARG A 190 14.84 1.09 17.82
CA ARG A 190 13.52 1.01 17.19
C ARG A 190 13.03 2.37 16.71
N VAL A 191 13.33 3.42 17.45
CA VAL A 191 13.02 4.80 17.03
C VAL A 191 13.77 5.14 15.75
N LEU A 192 15.09 4.92 15.73
CA LEU A 192 15.92 5.16 14.54
C LEU A 192 15.45 4.33 13.34
N LEU A 193 15.12 3.05 13.55
CA LEU A 193 14.59 2.19 12.49
C LEU A 193 13.23 2.69 11.98
N CYS A 194 12.36 3.14 12.87
CA CYS A 194 11.06 3.70 12.50
C CYS A 194 11.22 4.97 11.67
N LEU A 195 12.11 5.88 12.07
CA LEU A 195 12.44 7.10 11.32
C LEU A 195 13.08 6.77 9.96
N PHE A 196 13.97 5.80 9.91
CA PHE A 196 14.58 5.34 8.65
C PHE A 196 13.52 4.79 7.69
N LEU A 197 12.63 3.90 8.15
CA LEU A 197 11.55 3.35 7.32
C LEU A 197 10.58 4.44 6.86
N TYR A 198 10.29 5.42 7.71
CA TYR A 198 9.49 6.58 7.34
C TYR A 198 10.17 7.40 6.23
N ALA A 199 11.44 7.74 6.40
CA ALA A 199 12.23 8.46 5.41
C ALA A 199 12.32 7.68 4.08
N LEU A 200 12.50 6.36 4.17
CA LEU A 200 12.54 5.48 3.00
C LEU A 200 11.20 5.44 2.25
N ALA A 201 10.07 5.44 2.97
CA ALA A 201 8.74 5.52 2.33
C ALA A 201 8.55 6.84 1.58
N VAL A 202 8.97 7.96 2.18
CA VAL A 202 8.93 9.29 1.57
C VAL A 202 9.88 9.39 0.38
N PHE A 203 11.07 8.78 0.49
CA PHE A 203 12.05 8.74 -0.60
C PHE A 203 11.48 8.04 -1.86
N PHE A 204 10.87 6.86 -1.70
CA PHE A 204 10.24 6.17 -2.84
C PHE A 204 9.00 6.87 -3.37
N ARG A 205 8.25 7.54 -2.52
CA ARG A 205 7.04 8.26 -2.91
C ARG A 205 6.78 9.45 -1.98
N PRO A 206 7.28 10.65 -2.31
CA PRO A 206 7.09 11.85 -1.48
C PRO A 206 5.62 12.15 -1.16
N ALA A 207 4.73 11.88 -2.11
CA ALA A 207 3.29 12.09 -1.96
C ALA A 207 2.66 11.29 -0.78
N ILE A 208 3.30 10.21 -0.34
CA ILE A 208 2.81 9.40 0.79
C ILE A 208 2.81 10.19 2.12
N LEU A 209 3.66 11.22 2.20
CA LEU A 209 3.78 12.08 3.37
C LEU A 209 2.44 12.72 3.76
N VAL A 210 1.64 13.12 2.76
CA VAL A 210 0.35 13.79 2.96
C VAL A 210 -0.62 12.94 3.80
N GLY A 211 -0.63 11.64 3.60
CA GLY A 211 -1.46 10.72 4.40
C GLY A 211 -0.73 10.17 5.62
N LEU A 212 0.55 9.78 5.46
CA LEU A 212 1.29 9.05 6.48
C LEU A 212 1.62 9.91 7.68
N LEU A 213 2.02 11.19 7.48
CA LEU A 213 2.39 12.09 8.57
C LEU A 213 1.22 12.36 9.52
N PRO A 214 0.06 12.88 9.07
CA PRO A 214 -1.05 13.15 9.98
C PRO A 214 -1.60 11.86 10.63
N ALA A 215 -1.64 10.74 9.91
CA ALA A 215 -2.08 9.45 10.45
C ALA A 215 -1.15 8.97 11.57
N THR A 216 0.16 9.09 11.37
CA THR A 216 1.17 8.68 12.35
C THR A 216 1.14 9.57 13.60
N LEU A 217 1.12 10.90 13.41
CA LEU A 217 1.04 11.85 14.52
C LEU A 217 -0.23 11.67 15.34
N PHE A 218 -1.36 11.44 14.65
CA PHE A 218 -2.61 11.11 15.32
C PHE A 218 -2.48 9.84 16.17
N TRP A 219 -1.96 8.76 15.59
CA TRP A 219 -1.84 7.48 16.31
C TRP A 219 -0.94 7.60 17.53
N ILE A 220 0.25 8.22 17.39
CA ILE A 220 1.18 8.44 18.49
C ILE A 220 0.51 9.28 19.61
N GLY A 221 -0.10 10.41 19.25
CA GLY A 221 -0.71 11.30 20.22
C GLY A 221 -1.93 10.74 20.92
N ALA A 222 -2.69 9.89 20.23
CA ALA A 222 -3.91 9.31 20.80
C ALA A 222 -3.67 8.08 21.66
N GLU A 223 -2.55 7.34 21.50
CA GLU A 223 -2.29 6.08 22.20
C GLU A 223 -1.99 6.28 23.70
N GLY A 224 -1.37 7.37 24.09
CA GLY A 224 -1.00 7.65 25.50
C GLY A 224 -1.93 8.59 26.26
N SER A 225 -3.08 9.01 25.70
CA SER A 225 -3.81 10.16 26.22
C SER A 225 -5.33 9.99 26.27
N HIS A 226 -5.92 10.16 27.46
CA HIS A 226 -7.34 10.44 27.64
C HIS A 226 -7.77 11.78 26.99
N ARG A 227 -6.80 12.60 26.53
CA ARG A 227 -6.99 13.92 25.91
C ARG A 227 -7.09 13.86 24.37
N ARG A 228 -7.42 12.71 23.81
CA ARG A 228 -7.55 12.43 22.36
C ARG A 228 -8.24 13.57 21.58
N ARG A 229 -9.37 14.05 22.08
CA ARG A 229 -10.14 15.11 21.42
C ARG A 229 -9.38 16.43 21.35
N ARG A 230 -8.66 16.78 22.40
CA ARG A 230 -7.82 18.01 22.42
C ARG A 230 -6.62 17.86 21.51
N PHE A 231 -5.97 16.70 21.49
CA PHE A 231 -4.84 16.45 20.61
C PHE A 231 -5.25 16.49 19.13
N LEU A 232 -6.38 15.89 18.76
CA LEU A 232 -6.94 15.97 17.40
C LEU A 232 -7.22 17.40 16.96
N LEU A 233 -7.87 18.17 17.84
CA LEU A 233 -8.17 19.56 17.56
C LEU A 233 -6.89 20.40 17.45
N LEU A 234 -5.91 20.16 18.32
CA LEU A 234 -4.64 20.90 18.33
C LEU A 234 -3.76 20.54 17.12
N THR A 235 -3.62 19.26 16.78
CA THR A 235 -2.82 18.87 15.60
C THR A 235 -3.51 19.28 14.30
N GLY A 236 -4.81 19.08 14.17
CA GLY A 236 -5.56 19.54 13.01
C GLY A 236 -5.56 21.06 12.88
N ALA A 237 -5.80 21.77 13.98
CA ALA A 237 -5.73 23.21 14.01
C ALA A 237 -4.32 23.75 13.74
N ALA A 238 -3.28 23.14 14.32
CA ALA A 238 -1.89 23.52 14.08
C ALA A 238 -1.47 23.28 12.62
N THR A 239 -1.87 22.15 12.02
CA THR A 239 -1.60 21.86 10.59
C THR A 239 -2.34 22.85 9.70
N LEU A 240 -3.63 23.11 9.97
CA LEU A 240 -4.42 24.08 9.23
C LEU A 240 -3.86 25.50 9.39
N LEU A 241 -3.48 25.86 10.61
CA LEU A 241 -2.88 27.15 10.95
C LEU A 241 -1.52 27.34 10.25
N LEU A 242 -0.67 26.32 10.24
CA LEU A 242 0.58 26.32 9.49
C LEU A 242 0.35 26.51 7.97
N LEU A 243 -0.63 25.81 7.41
CA LEU A 243 -0.97 25.94 5.99
C LEU A 243 -1.58 27.31 5.65
N LEU A 244 -2.34 27.93 6.58
CA LEU A 244 -2.98 29.21 6.36
C LEU A 244 -2.07 30.40 6.70
N LEU A 245 -1.27 30.32 7.76
CA LEU A 245 -0.41 31.41 8.25
C LEU A 245 0.93 31.50 7.52
N ILE A 246 1.34 30.47 6.79
CA ILE A 246 2.55 30.51 5.98
C ILE A 246 2.14 30.49 4.49
N PRO A 247 1.79 31.65 3.89
CA PRO A 247 1.36 31.73 2.50
C PRO A 247 2.38 31.10 1.53
N HIS A 248 3.66 31.24 1.86
CA HIS A 248 4.75 30.64 1.09
C HIS A 248 4.70 29.10 1.10
N LEU A 249 4.41 28.47 2.24
CA LEU A 249 4.31 27.02 2.35
C LEU A 249 3.08 26.48 1.60
N SER A 250 1.95 27.19 1.70
CA SER A 250 0.72 26.82 0.97
C SER A 250 0.88 26.98 -0.54
N SER A 251 1.53 28.06 -0.99
CA SER A 251 1.80 28.26 -2.42
C SER A 251 2.74 27.21 -2.98
N LEU A 252 3.81 26.83 -2.26
CA LEU A 252 4.71 25.76 -2.65
C LEU A 252 3.99 24.41 -2.76
N LEU A 253 3.13 24.09 -1.78
CA LEU A 253 2.35 22.84 -1.82
C LEU A 253 1.43 22.81 -3.04
N LEU A 254 0.68 23.89 -3.29
CA LEU A 254 -0.25 23.98 -4.41
C LEU A 254 0.47 23.97 -5.77
N GLN A 255 1.60 24.66 -5.88
CA GLN A 255 2.47 24.61 -7.07
C GLN A 255 2.99 23.20 -7.32
N HIS A 256 3.45 22.51 -6.27
CA HIS A 256 3.94 21.14 -6.41
C HIS A 256 2.83 20.16 -6.84
N LEU A 257 1.63 20.29 -6.27
CA LEU A 257 0.48 19.48 -6.69
C LEU A 257 0.07 19.74 -8.14
N SER A 258 0.01 21.02 -8.55
CA SER A 258 -0.30 21.42 -9.92
C SER A 258 0.76 20.90 -10.90
N ALA A 259 2.05 21.07 -10.60
CA ALA A 259 3.15 20.57 -11.42
C ALA A 259 3.09 19.05 -11.60
N ARG A 260 2.86 18.31 -10.50
CA ARG A 260 2.71 16.85 -10.57
C ARG A 260 1.50 16.41 -11.37
N GLN A 261 0.37 17.11 -11.28
CA GLN A 261 -0.78 16.82 -12.14
C GLN A 261 -0.45 17.06 -13.61
N GLN A 262 0.24 18.17 -13.93
CA GLN A 262 0.64 18.51 -15.30
C GLN A 262 1.61 17.45 -15.88
N GLU A 263 2.58 16.99 -15.10
CA GLU A 263 3.47 15.89 -15.50
C GLU A 263 2.66 14.64 -15.89
N PHE A 264 1.69 14.23 -15.06
CA PHE A 264 0.82 13.10 -15.39
C PHE A 264 -0.09 13.38 -16.59
N GLN A 265 -0.57 14.60 -16.74
CA GLN A 265 -1.39 14.97 -17.89
C GLN A 265 -0.60 14.99 -19.20
N ALA A 266 0.71 15.22 -19.17
CA ALA A 266 1.58 15.16 -20.33
C ALA A 266 1.88 13.73 -20.82
N LEU A 267 1.70 12.71 -19.93
CA LEU A 267 1.95 11.33 -20.31
C LEU A 267 0.90 10.82 -21.30
N ALA A 268 1.32 10.01 -22.27
CA ALA A 268 0.43 9.24 -23.11
C ALA A 268 -0.05 7.98 -22.36
N GLY A 269 -1.32 7.61 -22.52
CA GLY A 269 -1.85 6.38 -21.91
C GLY A 269 -3.26 6.04 -22.35
N ASN A 270 -3.56 4.75 -22.48
CA ASN A 270 -4.83 4.25 -23.03
C ASN A 270 -6.00 4.26 -22.02
N SER A 271 -5.73 4.50 -20.72
CA SER A 271 -6.76 4.49 -19.67
C SER A 271 -7.03 5.88 -19.10
N ARG A 272 -6.83 6.92 -19.93
CA ARG A 272 -7.03 8.31 -19.52
C ARG A 272 -8.52 8.59 -19.23
N ILE A 273 -8.75 9.32 -18.14
CA ILE A 273 -10.05 9.82 -17.72
C ILE A 273 -9.99 11.35 -17.60
N TYR A 274 -11.15 11.96 -17.58
CA TYR A 274 -11.25 13.40 -17.42
C TYR A 274 -10.80 13.81 -16.00
N LEU A 275 -9.88 14.77 -15.94
CA LEU A 275 -9.44 15.45 -14.73
C LEU A 275 -9.14 16.91 -15.11
N PRO A 276 -9.88 17.91 -14.57
CA PRO A 276 -9.61 19.30 -14.84
C PRO A 276 -8.20 19.70 -14.38
N ALA A 277 -7.60 20.64 -15.11
CA ALA A 277 -6.29 21.17 -14.72
C ALA A 277 -6.39 21.88 -13.36
N LEU A 278 -5.44 21.56 -12.50
CA LEU A 278 -5.31 22.19 -11.18
C LEU A 278 -4.46 23.45 -11.34
N ASP A 279 -5.06 24.60 -11.07
CA ASP A 279 -4.30 25.82 -10.85
C ASP A 279 -3.73 25.85 -9.42
N SER A 280 -2.64 26.58 -9.22
CA SER A 280 -1.94 26.65 -7.93
C SER A 280 -2.65 27.56 -6.91
N THR A 281 -4.01 27.44 -6.81
CA THR A 281 -4.84 28.22 -5.92
C THR A 281 -5.76 27.35 -5.07
N TRP A 282 -6.17 27.85 -3.89
CA TRP A 282 -7.15 27.16 -3.04
C TRP A 282 -8.53 27.02 -3.73
N SER A 283 -8.92 28.00 -4.52
CA SER A 283 -10.17 27.94 -5.31
C SER A 283 -10.08 26.86 -6.40
N GLY A 284 -8.92 26.71 -7.04
CA GLY A 284 -8.66 25.62 -7.99
C GLY A 284 -8.75 24.26 -7.35
N LEU A 285 -8.17 24.10 -6.14
CA LEU A 285 -8.30 22.87 -5.37
C LEU A 285 -9.79 22.54 -5.10
N GLY A 286 -10.57 23.53 -4.67
CA GLY A 286 -12.02 23.36 -4.45
C GLY A 286 -12.79 22.98 -5.72
N ARG A 287 -12.46 23.60 -6.86
CA ARG A 287 -13.07 23.31 -8.16
C ARG A 287 -12.80 21.89 -8.64
N VAL A 288 -11.60 21.37 -8.42
CA VAL A 288 -11.19 20.02 -8.84
C VAL A 288 -11.65 18.95 -7.85
N LEU A 289 -12.02 19.30 -6.61
CA LEU A 289 -12.39 18.37 -5.54
C LEU A 289 -13.45 17.32 -5.95
N PRO A 290 -14.56 17.65 -6.64
CA PRO A 290 -15.55 16.63 -7.03
C PRO A 290 -14.94 15.54 -7.93
N TRP A 291 -14.08 15.94 -8.86
CA TRP A 291 -13.36 15.03 -9.75
C TRP A 291 -12.30 14.22 -9.01
N ALA A 292 -11.60 14.83 -8.06
CA ALA A 292 -10.63 14.13 -7.22
C ALA A 292 -11.31 13.06 -6.35
N LEU A 293 -12.49 13.35 -5.79
CA LEU A 293 -13.29 12.37 -5.06
C LEU A 293 -13.75 11.23 -5.98
N LEU A 294 -14.32 11.56 -7.16
CA LEU A 294 -14.76 10.55 -8.11
C LEU A 294 -13.60 9.64 -8.54
N ASN A 295 -12.48 10.23 -8.93
CA ASN A 295 -11.33 9.48 -9.43
C ASN A 295 -10.63 8.67 -8.35
N GLY A 296 -10.35 9.27 -7.20
CA GLY A 296 -9.63 8.60 -6.11
C GLY A 296 -10.42 7.47 -5.46
N PHE A 297 -11.74 7.65 -5.30
CA PHE A 297 -12.55 6.73 -4.51
C PHE A 297 -13.41 5.78 -5.34
N PHE A 298 -13.84 6.16 -6.55
CA PHE A 298 -14.82 5.38 -7.31
C PHE A 298 -14.30 4.79 -8.62
N GLN A 299 -13.16 5.26 -9.15
CA GLN A 299 -12.55 4.60 -10.31
C GLN A 299 -11.86 3.28 -9.91
N PRO A 300 -11.91 2.20 -10.73
CA PRO A 300 -12.60 2.13 -12.02
C PRO A 300 -14.12 2.00 -11.87
N LEU A 301 -14.83 2.81 -12.62
CA LEU A 301 -16.24 2.54 -12.86
C LEU A 301 -16.39 1.40 -13.87
N PRO A 302 -17.48 0.62 -13.83
CA PRO A 302 -17.75 -0.40 -14.85
C PRO A 302 -17.65 0.21 -16.25
N GLY A 303 -16.76 -0.36 -17.09
CA GLY A 303 -16.52 0.14 -18.46
C GLY A 303 -15.48 1.28 -18.59
N SER A 304 -14.97 1.85 -17.51
CA SER A 304 -13.93 2.87 -17.58
C SER A 304 -12.56 2.28 -17.97
N GLY A 305 -11.77 3.02 -18.75
CA GLY A 305 -10.40 2.65 -19.10
C GLY A 305 -10.24 1.60 -20.20
N GLY A 306 -11.33 1.07 -20.77
CA GLY A 306 -11.33 0.24 -21.98
C GLY A 306 -10.74 -1.17 -21.88
N GLN A 307 -10.12 -1.56 -20.78
CA GLN A 307 -9.50 -2.87 -20.60
C GLN A 307 -10.31 -3.81 -19.71
N THR A 308 -10.46 -5.05 -20.12
CA THR A 308 -11.24 -6.08 -19.39
C THR A 308 -10.75 -6.33 -17.97
N ILE A 309 -9.44 -6.19 -17.73
CA ILE A 309 -8.84 -6.37 -16.39
C ILE A 309 -9.41 -5.38 -15.35
N TYR A 310 -9.84 -4.20 -15.78
CA TYR A 310 -10.40 -3.20 -14.86
C TYR A 310 -11.75 -3.59 -14.27
N TRP A 311 -12.49 -4.52 -14.90
CA TRP A 311 -13.73 -5.08 -14.34
C TRP A 311 -13.48 -5.83 -13.03
N ALA A 312 -12.37 -6.57 -12.92
CA ALA A 312 -12.03 -7.27 -11.68
C ALA A 312 -11.77 -6.28 -10.52
N PHE A 313 -11.06 -5.18 -10.80
CA PHE A 313 -10.81 -4.13 -9.81
C PHE A 313 -12.05 -3.26 -9.53
N ALA A 314 -12.93 -3.09 -10.49
CA ALA A 314 -14.24 -2.45 -10.28
C ALA A 314 -15.10 -3.30 -9.34
N ALA A 315 -15.16 -4.63 -9.55
CA ALA A 315 -15.88 -5.56 -8.68
C ALA A 315 -15.31 -5.56 -7.26
N GLU A 316 -13.96 -5.58 -7.09
CA GLU A 316 -13.30 -5.42 -5.79
C GLU A 316 -13.74 -4.12 -5.10
N LEU A 317 -13.71 -3.01 -5.83
CA LEU A 317 -14.08 -1.71 -5.29
C LEU A 317 -15.55 -1.63 -4.89
N LEU A 318 -16.45 -2.17 -5.71
CA LEU A 318 -17.88 -2.26 -5.39
C LEU A 318 -18.12 -3.09 -4.13
N LEU A 319 -17.41 -4.21 -3.98
CA LEU A 319 -17.46 -5.02 -2.77
C LEU A 319 -16.99 -4.22 -1.53
N ILE A 320 -15.89 -3.47 -1.65
CA ILE A 320 -15.38 -2.62 -0.57
C ILE A 320 -16.44 -1.57 -0.18
N TRP A 321 -17.05 -0.88 -1.16
CA TRP A 321 -18.09 0.09 -0.88
C TRP A 321 -19.35 -0.54 -0.28
N ALA A 322 -19.72 -1.74 -0.72
CA ALA A 322 -20.82 -2.49 -0.10
C ALA A 322 -20.51 -2.82 1.38
N ILE A 323 -19.29 -3.26 1.69
CA ILE A 323 -18.84 -3.49 3.07
C ILE A 323 -18.95 -2.21 3.92
N ILE A 324 -18.48 -1.09 3.38
CA ILE A 324 -18.54 0.21 4.06
C ILE A 324 -19.99 0.63 4.29
N ALA A 325 -20.84 0.56 3.26
CA ALA A 325 -22.24 0.92 3.36
C ALA A 325 -22.99 0.06 4.40
N ILE A 326 -22.80 -1.27 4.38
CA ILE A 326 -23.40 -2.18 5.35
C ILE A 326 -22.90 -1.88 6.77
N ALA A 327 -21.60 -1.58 6.92
CA ALA A 327 -21.03 -1.23 8.23
C ALA A 327 -21.65 0.05 8.79
N LEU A 328 -21.79 1.07 7.95
CA LEU A 328 -22.42 2.34 8.30
C LEU A 328 -23.92 2.17 8.61
N MET A 329 -24.66 1.43 7.77
CA MET A 329 -26.07 1.12 8.04
C MET A 329 -26.25 0.40 9.39
N LYS A 330 -25.47 -0.65 9.63
CA LYS A 330 -25.53 -1.36 10.90
C LYS A 330 -25.16 -0.46 12.09
N TRP A 331 -24.26 0.48 11.90
CA TRP A 331 -23.94 1.45 12.96
C TRP A 331 -25.08 2.43 13.20
N VAL A 332 -25.70 2.99 12.16
CA VAL A 332 -26.80 3.96 12.27
C VAL A 332 -28.06 3.32 12.88
N PHE A 333 -28.43 2.13 12.40
CA PHE A 333 -29.67 1.45 12.82
C PHE A 333 -29.49 0.52 14.02
N SER A 334 -28.29 0.43 14.59
CA SER A 334 -28.07 -0.35 15.82
C SER A 334 -28.73 0.35 17.02
N HIS A 335 -29.53 -0.40 17.76
CA HIS A 335 -30.11 0.05 19.04
C HIS A 335 -29.04 0.32 20.11
N GLN A 336 -27.83 -0.20 19.94
CA GLN A 336 -26.69 0.11 20.79
C GLN A 336 -26.12 1.49 20.40
N LYS A 337 -26.63 2.55 21.05
CA LYS A 337 -26.13 3.93 20.93
C LYS A 337 -24.74 4.07 21.55
N GLY A 338 -23.73 3.40 20.99
CA GLY A 338 -22.33 3.60 21.35
C GLY A 338 -21.62 4.49 20.33
N PRO A 339 -20.53 5.17 20.72
CA PRO A 339 -19.68 5.90 19.76
C PRO A 339 -19.21 4.96 18.66
N LEU A 340 -18.89 5.54 17.49
CA LEU A 340 -18.27 4.79 16.40
C LEU A 340 -17.09 3.97 16.95
N PRO A 341 -16.97 2.69 16.63
CA PRO A 341 -15.95 1.81 17.20
C PRO A 341 -14.52 2.33 17.06
N TRP A 342 -14.25 3.12 16.00
CA TRP A 342 -12.98 3.82 15.81
C TRP A 342 -12.85 5.15 16.58
N LEU A 343 -13.87 5.54 17.33
CA LEU A 343 -13.85 6.69 18.24
C LEU A 343 -13.76 6.28 19.72
N THR A 344 -13.74 4.98 20.02
CA THR A 344 -13.56 4.46 21.37
C THR A 344 -12.09 4.44 21.79
N PRO A 345 -11.76 4.48 23.09
CA PRO A 345 -10.41 4.20 23.56
C PRO A 345 -9.95 2.83 23.07
N GLY A 346 -8.75 2.77 22.44
CA GLY A 346 -8.24 1.57 21.75
C GLY A 346 -8.49 1.52 20.24
N ALA A 347 -9.40 2.35 19.69
CA ALA A 347 -9.69 2.42 18.25
C ALA A 347 -8.84 3.46 17.49
N ASN A 348 -7.84 4.02 18.16
CA ASN A 348 -6.97 5.06 17.59
C ASN A 348 -6.30 4.62 16.28
N PHE A 349 -5.92 3.35 16.20
CA PHE A 349 -5.33 2.77 15.01
C PHE A 349 -6.34 2.75 13.84
N GLY A 350 -7.60 2.40 14.09
CA GLY A 350 -8.64 2.41 13.05
C GLY A 350 -8.85 3.80 12.44
N PHE A 351 -8.87 4.85 13.26
CA PHE A 351 -8.96 6.23 12.77
C PHE A 351 -7.69 6.65 12.01
N SER A 352 -6.51 6.28 12.49
CA SER A 352 -5.24 6.50 11.78
C SER A 352 -5.25 5.82 10.40
N CYS A 353 -5.78 4.59 10.31
CA CYS A 353 -5.94 3.88 9.04
C CYS A 353 -6.85 4.66 8.07
N LEU A 354 -8.00 5.14 8.55
CA LEU A 354 -8.93 5.93 7.73
C LEU A 354 -8.30 7.24 7.28
N LEU A 355 -7.62 7.96 8.17
CA LEU A 355 -6.94 9.21 7.84
C LEU A 355 -5.87 9.00 6.76
N PHE A 356 -5.03 7.97 6.91
CA PHE A 356 -4.03 7.60 5.92
C PHE A 356 -4.66 7.29 4.56
N SER A 357 -5.72 6.48 4.55
CA SER A 357 -6.38 6.05 3.32
C SER A 357 -7.09 7.20 2.60
N ILE A 358 -7.87 7.98 3.34
CA ILE A 358 -8.68 9.07 2.75
C ILE A 358 -7.78 10.13 2.14
N LEU A 359 -6.76 10.57 2.87
CA LEU A 359 -5.83 11.59 2.36
C LEU A 359 -5.01 11.08 1.18
N GLY A 360 -4.54 9.83 1.23
CA GLY A 360 -3.78 9.23 0.12
C GLY A 360 -4.64 9.04 -1.13
N MET A 361 -5.86 8.53 -0.99
CA MET A 361 -6.78 8.34 -2.12
C MET A 361 -7.25 9.66 -2.72
N LEU A 362 -7.50 10.67 -1.88
CA LEU A 362 -7.85 12.01 -2.35
C LEU A 362 -6.72 12.62 -3.17
N LEU A 363 -5.48 12.50 -2.69
CA LEU A 363 -4.30 12.99 -3.40
C LEU A 363 -4.12 12.31 -4.76
N ILE A 364 -4.31 10.98 -4.83
CA ILE A 364 -4.31 10.23 -6.09
C ILE A 364 -5.34 10.81 -7.06
N GLY A 365 -6.55 11.08 -6.58
CA GLY A 365 -7.62 11.64 -7.38
C GLY A 365 -7.34 13.04 -7.91
N TYR A 366 -6.59 13.88 -7.19
CA TYR A 366 -6.17 15.19 -7.66
C TYR A 366 -5.11 15.14 -8.76
N ILE A 367 -4.25 14.14 -8.74
CA ILE A 367 -3.02 14.15 -9.55
C ILE A 367 -3.15 13.24 -10.78
N ILE A 368 -3.82 12.08 -10.67
CA ILE A 368 -3.69 11.00 -11.64
C ILE A 368 -4.90 10.89 -12.56
N PRO A 369 -4.73 11.12 -13.89
CA PRO A 369 -5.81 11.00 -14.86
C PRO A 369 -5.86 9.64 -15.57
N PHE A 370 -5.30 8.56 -14.98
CA PHE A 370 -5.25 7.23 -15.59
C PHE A 370 -5.81 6.16 -14.67
N VAL A 371 -6.81 5.41 -15.14
CA VAL A 371 -7.48 4.36 -14.37
C VAL A 371 -6.49 3.31 -13.84
N GLY A 372 -5.59 2.82 -14.70
CA GLY A 372 -4.59 1.83 -14.30
C GLY A 372 -3.67 2.32 -13.17
N SER A 373 -3.19 3.57 -13.28
CA SER A 373 -2.34 4.17 -12.24
C SER A 373 -3.11 4.45 -10.95
N ILE A 374 -4.39 4.85 -11.04
CA ILE A 374 -5.25 5.04 -9.86
C ILE A 374 -5.40 3.71 -9.11
N ILE A 375 -5.73 2.62 -9.78
CA ILE A 375 -5.86 1.29 -9.16
C ILE A 375 -4.56 0.87 -8.50
N ARG A 376 -3.44 1.02 -9.21
CA ARG A 376 -2.09 0.68 -8.75
C ARG A 376 -1.76 1.43 -7.46
N TYR A 377 -1.83 2.74 -7.48
CA TYR A 377 -1.42 3.55 -6.33
C TYR A 377 -2.38 3.44 -5.15
N ARG A 378 -3.69 3.33 -5.42
CA ARG A 378 -4.70 3.14 -4.39
C ARG A 378 -4.58 1.80 -3.68
N SER A 379 -4.05 0.76 -4.32
CA SER A 379 -3.89 -0.55 -3.72
C SER A 379 -3.21 -0.50 -2.35
N LEU A 380 -2.24 0.39 -2.15
CA LEU A 380 -1.53 0.57 -0.88
C LEU A 380 -2.44 1.04 0.27
N TYR A 381 -3.52 1.76 -0.05
CA TYR A 381 -4.42 2.39 0.93
C TYR A 381 -5.66 1.55 1.24
N LEU A 382 -6.08 0.67 0.32
CA LEU A 382 -7.31 -0.10 0.47
C LEU A 382 -7.38 -0.96 1.73
N PRO A 383 -6.32 -1.66 2.18
CA PRO A 383 -6.39 -2.42 3.43
C PRO A 383 -6.68 -1.55 4.64
N PHE A 384 -6.10 -0.34 4.67
CA PHE A 384 -6.30 0.62 5.74
C PHE A 384 -7.70 1.24 5.70
N LEU A 385 -8.30 1.35 4.51
CA LEU A 385 -9.68 1.79 4.36
C LEU A 385 -10.67 0.73 4.85
N VAL A 386 -10.51 -0.52 4.39
CA VAL A 386 -11.54 -1.55 4.56
C VAL A 386 -11.52 -2.20 5.96
N ALA A 387 -10.35 -2.37 6.57
CA ALA A 387 -10.22 -3.10 7.83
C ALA A 387 -11.00 -2.49 9.00
N PRO A 388 -11.04 -1.17 9.22
CA PRO A 388 -11.86 -0.58 10.27
C PRO A 388 -13.35 -0.89 10.09
N PHE A 389 -13.86 -0.89 8.87
CA PHE A 389 -15.27 -1.20 8.59
C PHE A 389 -15.61 -2.69 8.75
N LEU A 390 -14.70 -3.57 8.36
CA LEU A 390 -14.81 -5.01 8.65
C LEU A 390 -14.89 -5.25 10.16
N HIS A 391 -14.08 -4.52 10.93
CA HIS A 391 -14.10 -4.61 12.38
C HIS A 391 -15.43 -4.13 13.00
N VAL A 392 -16.01 -3.05 12.46
CA VAL A 392 -17.36 -2.59 12.84
C VAL A 392 -18.41 -3.65 12.55
N LEU A 393 -18.40 -4.21 11.35
CA LEU A 393 -19.34 -5.26 10.95
C LEU A 393 -19.28 -6.46 11.90
N ARG A 394 -18.06 -6.83 12.29
CA ARG A 394 -17.87 -7.91 13.23
C ARG A 394 -18.46 -7.60 14.61
N GLN A 395 -18.17 -6.43 15.15
CA GLN A 395 -18.66 -6.06 16.48
C GLN A 395 -20.19 -5.96 16.54
N ARG A 396 -20.85 -5.65 15.41
CA ARG A 396 -22.27 -5.33 15.35
C ARG A 396 -23.14 -6.34 14.57
N GLY A 397 -22.64 -7.54 14.27
CA GLY A 397 -23.55 -8.55 13.72
C GLY A 397 -23.05 -9.50 12.66
N LEU A 398 -21.75 -9.68 12.47
CA LEU A 398 -21.30 -10.87 11.76
C LEU A 398 -21.48 -12.08 12.67
N PRO A 399 -22.00 -13.22 12.14
CA PRO A 399 -22.19 -14.43 12.92
C PRO A 399 -20.89 -14.84 13.61
N SER A 400 -20.93 -15.07 14.92
CA SER A 400 -19.77 -15.56 15.69
C SER A 400 -19.16 -16.83 15.10
N ASN A 401 -19.97 -17.62 14.40
CA ASN A 401 -19.58 -18.87 13.76
C ASN A 401 -18.54 -18.66 12.63
N LEU A 402 -18.67 -17.62 11.80
CA LEU A 402 -17.71 -17.33 10.73
C LEU A 402 -16.32 -17.02 11.31
N ASN A 403 -16.31 -16.24 12.35
CA ASN A 403 -15.06 -15.80 12.98
C ASN A 403 -14.36 -16.94 13.75
N SER A 404 -15.13 -17.78 14.43
CA SER A 404 -14.59 -18.98 15.09
C SER A 404 -14.10 -20.00 14.07
N TRP A 405 -14.76 -20.11 12.92
CA TRP A 405 -14.34 -20.97 11.82
C TRP A 405 -13.03 -20.46 11.19
N LEU A 406 -12.93 -19.14 10.87
CA LEU A 406 -11.70 -18.52 10.36
C LEU A 406 -10.53 -18.70 11.33
N LYS A 407 -10.73 -18.46 12.63
CA LYS A 407 -9.68 -18.69 13.64
C LYS A 407 -9.23 -20.13 13.65
N ARG A 408 -10.16 -21.09 13.75
CA ARG A 408 -9.81 -22.52 13.79
C ARG A 408 -9.10 -22.98 12.53
N LYS A 409 -9.51 -22.50 11.36
CA LYS A 409 -8.96 -22.95 10.08
C LYS A 409 -7.62 -22.31 9.74
N PHE A 410 -7.44 -21.05 10.01
CA PHE A 410 -6.31 -20.26 9.49
C PHE A 410 -5.28 -19.86 10.55
N LEU A 411 -5.69 -19.66 11.81
CA LEU A 411 -4.79 -19.25 12.87
C LEU A 411 -4.38 -20.43 13.76
N LYS A 412 -3.21 -20.26 14.40
CA LYS A 412 -2.78 -21.17 15.45
C LYS A 412 -3.66 -20.96 16.68
N SER A 413 -4.02 -22.04 17.34
CA SER A 413 -4.66 -22.03 18.66
C SER A 413 -3.69 -21.47 19.71
#